data_e5f134c80de042b823bacbdec11ebd2c
#
_entry.id   e5f134c80de042b823bacbdec11ebd2c
#
_cell.length_a   1.000
_cell.length_b   1.000
_cell.length_c   1.000
_cell.angle_alpha   90.00
_cell.angle_beta   90.00
_cell.angle_gamma   90.00
#
_symmetry.space_group_name_H-M   'P 1'
#
loop_
_entity.id
_entity.type
_entity.pdbx_description
1 polymer ?
#
loop_
_entity_poly.entity_id
_entity_poly.type
_entity_poly.pdbx_seq_one_letter_code
_entity_poly.pdbx_strand_id
1 'polypeptide(L)'
;MTSLASLLDKIGKDRVSGSSEIYSELLDDLQKALAQRPKVQEWKDFSDGLSKVKRSMAPLQNVAGSIRVLLNAQIPDDQFNGFVKGFLIDLREREAAAPGKIAKNLRDAYKPGRVVTLSYSGTVMSSLLSLPKDMEVTVAESLPMGEGAATCSKLISDGHHATLFRDSMVPSEVAKADLVLVGADGVCPEGVVNKVGTMSLALAARDSGKPFVAVCSTSKLIPVLEMDAMEGGSVIDGMKVREAVFEITPLELVTAVITDEGVLSGEEMRKRLLKDRSNMKVTECQSC
;
A
#
# COMPACT_ATOMS: atom_id res chain seq x y z
N MET A 1 -6.05 -8.74 -27.14
CA MET A 1 -4.63 -8.41 -27.01
C MET A 1 -4.50 -7.27 -26.00
N THR A 2 -3.62 -7.40 -25.01
CA THR A 2 -3.49 -6.43 -23.90
C THR A 2 -2.57 -5.28 -24.33
N SER A 3 -3.13 -4.15 -24.78
CA SER A 3 -2.34 -2.96 -25.09
C SER A 3 -2.10 -2.11 -23.84
N LEU A 4 -1.05 -1.28 -23.82
CA LEU A 4 -0.76 -0.37 -22.69
C LEU A 4 -1.93 0.58 -22.43
N ALA A 5 -2.61 1.07 -23.47
CA ALA A 5 -3.80 1.92 -23.34
C ALA A 5 -4.98 1.19 -22.68
N SER A 6 -5.20 -0.10 -23.01
CA SER A 6 -6.27 -0.90 -22.40
C SER A 6 -6.00 -1.20 -20.91
N LEU A 7 -4.74 -1.24 -20.48
CA LEU A 7 -4.38 -1.41 -19.08
C LEU A 7 -4.75 -0.17 -18.25
N LEU A 8 -4.51 1.02 -18.76
CA LEU A 8 -4.89 2.26 -18.08
C LEU A 8 -6.40 2.34 -17.85
N ASP A 9 -7.19 1.98 -18.86
CA ASP A 9 -8.66 1.95 -18.76
C ASP A 9 -9.13 0.91 -17.72
N LYS A 10 -8.53 -0.30 -17.72
CA LYS A 10 -8.81 -1.35 -16.73
C LYS A 10 -8.54 -0.85 -15.31
N ILE A 11 -7.35 -0.30 -15.06
CA ILE A 11 -6.94 0.21 -13.72
C ILE A 11 -7.85 1.36 -13.28
N GLY A 12 -8.16 2.29 -14.18
CA GLY A 12 -9.01 3.44 -13.88
C GLY A 12 -10.45 3.07 -13.50
N LYS A 13 -10.96 1.96 -14.06
CA LYS A 13 -12.32 1.45 -13.79
C LYS A 13 -12.44 0.54 -12.58
N ASP A 14 -11.35 -0.03 -12.11
CA ASP A 14 -11.37 -0.90 -10.92
C ASP A 14 -11.74 -0.07 -9.68
N ARG A 15 -12.78 -0.49 -8.96
CA ARG A 15 -13.28 0.15 -7.72
C ARG A 15 -13.27 -0.79 -6.53
N VAL A 16 -12.81 -2.03 -6.72
CA VAL A 16 -12.95 -3.11 -5.72
C VAL A 16 -11.61 -3.58 -5.20
N SER A 17 -10.62 -3.74 -6.08
CA SER A 17 -9.33 -4.35 -5.74
C SER A 17 -8.45 -3.43 -4.90
N GLY A 18 -7.75 -4.03 -3.93
CA GLY A 18 -6.73 -3.34 -3.13
C GLY A 18 -5.46 -3.04 -3.92
N SER A 19 -4.63 -2.10 -3.40
CA SER A 19 -3.42 -1.64 -4.11
C SER A 19 -2.43 -2.75 -4.45
N SER A 20 -2.28 -3.75 -3.58
CA SER A 20 -1.38 -4.89 -3.83
C SER A 20 -1.89 -5.81 -4.94
N GLU A 21 -3.21 -5.99 -5.04
CA GLU A 21 -3.84 -6.80 -6.09
C GLU A 21 -3.72 -6.11 -7.45
N ILE A 22 -4.12 -4.82 -7.53
CA ILE A 22 -3.96 -4.01 -8.74
C ILE A 22 -2.50 -3.98 -9.20
N TYR A 23 -1.56 -3.84 -8.27
CA TYR A 23 -0.14 -3.82 -8.58
C TYR A 23 0.37 -5.15 -9.15
N SER A 24 -0.02 -6.27 -8.53
CA SER A 24 0.33 -7.61 -9.01
C SER A 24 -0.22 -7.86 -10.42
N GLU A 25 -1.50 -7.54 -10.65
CA GLU A 25 -2.12 -7.65 -11.98
C GLU A 25 -1.44 -6.75 -13.00
N LEU A 26 -1.09 -5.51 -12.62
CA LEU A 26 -0.38 -4.59 -13.50
C LEU A 26 0.95 -5.19 -13.96
N LEU A 27 1.76 -5.75 -13.05
CA LEU A 27 3.04 -6.37 -13.42
C LEU A 27 2.85 -7.54 -14.39
N ASP A 28 1.82 -8.37 -14.19
CA ASP A 28 1.47 -9.48 -15.08
C ASP A 28 1.04 -9.00 -16.47
N ASP A 29 0.21 -7.99 -16.52
CA ASP A 29 -0.33 -7.46 -17.75
C ASP A 29 0.72 -6.68 -18.54
N LEU A 30 1.62 -5.95 -17.87
CA LEU A 30 2.78 -5.31 -18.51
C LEU A 30 3.72 -6.34 -19.16
N GLN A 31 3.92 -7.48 -18.49
CA GLN A 31 4.72 -8.56 -19.06
C GLN A 31 4.08 -9.15 -20.34
N LYS A 32 2.74 -9.27 -20.36
CA LYS A 32 2.00 -9.69 -21.57
C LYS A 32 2.08 -8.63 -22.66
N ALA A 33 1.99 -7.35 -22.31
CA ALA A 33 2.09 -6.23 -23.26
C ALA A 33 3.46 -6.17 -23.94
N LEU A 34 4.55 -6.51 -23.25
CA LEU A 34 5.90 -6.59 -23.82
C LEU A 34 6.01 -7.53 -25.01
N ALA A 35 5.18 -8.58 -25.08
CA ALA A 35 5.16 -9.50 -26.23
C ALA A 35 4.74 -8.81 -27.54
N GLN A 36 4.03 -7.68 -27.45
CA GLN A 36 3.60 -6.87 -28.60
C GLN A 36 4.67 -5.85 -29.02
N ARG A 37 5.81 -5.79 -28.32
CA ARG A 37 6.91 -4.84 -28.56
C ARG A 37 6.42 -3.39 -28.67
N PRO A 38 5.84 -2.81 -27.60
CA PRO A 38 5.35 -1.43 -27.64
C PRO A 38 6.47 -0.47 -28.06
N LYS A 39 6.09 0.58 -28.79
CA LYS A 39 7.04 1.65 -29.14
C LYS A 39 7.37 2.49 -27.91
N VAL A 40 8.50 3.17 -27.92
CA VAL A 40 8.92 4.05 -26.81
C VAL A 40 7.86 5.11 -26.50
N GLN A 41 7.19 5.65 -27.53
CA GLN A 41 6.10 6.61 -27.33
C GLN A 41 4.90 6.02 -26.57
N GLU A 42 4.57 4.74 -26.82
CA GLU A 42 3.46 4.08 -26.07
C GLU A 42 3.81 3.89 -24.59
N TRP A 43 5.08 3.63 -24.26
CA TRP A 43 5.56 3.60 -22.88
C TRP A 43 5.50 4.98 -22.20
N LYS A 44 5.80 6.05 -22.94
CA LYS A 44 5.67 7.42 -22.45
C LYS A 44 4.22 7.74 -22.14
N ASP A 45 3.32 7.50 -23.10
CA ASP A 45 1.88 7.75 -22.95
C ASP A 45 1.31 6.93 -21.77
N PHE A 46 1.76 5.68 -21.63
CA PHE A 46 1.38 4.82 -20.52
C PHE A 46 1.86 5.36 -19.16
N SER A 47 3.13 5.75 -19.04
CA SER A 47 3.67 6.33 -17.81
C SER A 47 2.93 7.61 -17.41
N ASP A 48 2.67 8.49 -18.38
CA ASP A 48 1.92 9.74 -18.15
C ASP A 48 0.46 9.49 -17.78
N GLY A 49 -0.16 8.46 -18.35
CA GLY A 49 -1.50 8.00 -18.00
C GLY A 49 -1.54 7.39 -16.60
N LEU A 50 -0.60 6.47 -16.30
CA LEU A 50 -0.55 5.76 -15.02
C LEU A 50 -0.36 6.72 -13.84
N SER A 51 0.42 7.78 -14.01
CA SER A 51 0.62 8.81 -12.98
C SER A 51 -0.64 9.62 -12.64
N LYS A 52 -1.69 9.54 -13.46
CA LYS A 52 -2.95 10.28 -13.27
C LYS A 52 -4.07 9.43 -12.68
N VAL A 53 -3.91 8.10 -12.70
CA VAL A 53 -4.91 7.18 -12.16
C VAL A 53 -4.47 6.66 -10.80
N LYS A 54 -5.42 6.56 -9.85
CA LYS A 54 -5.19 6.02 -8.48
C LYS A 54 -3.93 6.61 -7.83
N ARG A 55 -3.87 7.93 -7.75
CA ARG A 55 -2.70 8.71 -7.28
C ARG A 55 -2.28 8.35 -5.85
N SER A 56 -3.22 7.95 -5.01
CA SER A 56 -2.96 7.49 -3.64
C SER A 56 -2.30 6.11 -3.54
N MET A 57 -2.17 5.37 -4.65
CA MET A 57 -1.54 4.06 -4.68
C MET A 57 -0.07 4.15 -5.10
N ALA A 58 0.83 4.22 -4.12
CA ALA A 58 2.27 4.40 -4.33
C ALA A 58 2.91 3.39 -5.30
N PRO A 59 2.59 2.07 -5.32
CA PRO A 59 3.21 1.15 -6.26
C PRO A 59 3.00 1.52 -7.73
N LEU A 60 1.82 2.05 -8.09
CA LEU A 60 1.52 2.48 -9.45
C LEU A 60 2.34 3.71 -9.82
N GLN A 61 2.46 4.66 -8.89
CA GLN A 61 3.26 5.87 -9.08
C GLN A 61 4.74 5.54 -9.22
N ASN A 62 5.24 4.57 -8.46
CA ASN A 62 6.62 4.09 -8.55
C ASN A 62 6.90 3.43 -9.91
N VAL A 63 5.98 2.63 -10.46
CA VAL A 63 6.11 2.07 -11.82
C VAL A 63 6.15 3.18 -12.86
N ALA A 64 5.23 4.15 -12.78
CA ALA A 64 5.23 5.29 -13.69
C ALA A 64 6.54 6.09 -13.63
N GLY A 65 7.03 6.38 -12.42
CA GLY A 65 8.30 7.06 -12.20
C GLY A 65 9.50 6.30 -12.77
N SER A 66 9.55 4.99 -12.53
CA SER A 66 10.65 4.15 -13.03
C SER A 66 10.67 4.05 -14.56
N ILE A 67 9.50 3.96 -15.20
CA ILE A 67 9.43 4.03 -16.67
C ILE A 67 9.94 5.38 -17.17
N ARG A 68 9.61 6.51 -16.52
CA ARG A 68 10.16 7.84 -16.87
C ARG A 68 11.68 7.90 -16.74
N VAL A 69 12.24 7.30 -15.70
CA VAL A 69 13.70 7.20 -15.54
C VAL A 69 14.32 6.47 -16.73
N LEU A 70 13.74 5.34 -17.16
CA LEU A 70 14.19 4.60 -18.34
C LEU A 70 14.06 5.44 -19.63
N LEU A 71 12.96 6.18 -19.79
CA LEU A 71 12.74 7.06 -20.95
C LEU A 71 13.80 8.18 -21.04
N ASN A 72 14.25 8.69 -19.91
CA ASN A 72 15.28 9.74 -19.83
C ASN A 72 16.71 9.19 -19.93
N ALA A 73 16.93 7.89 -19.84
CA ALA A 73 18.24 7.26 -19.85
C ALA A 73 18.89 7.12 -21.25
N GLN A 74 18.30 7.75 -22.29
CA GLN A 74 18.80 7.71 -23.69
C GLN A 74 19.05 6.27 -24.21
N ILE A 75 18.21 5.33 -23.81
CA ILE A 75 18.28 3.93 -24.26
C ILE A 75 17.84 3.86 -25.72
N PRO A 76 18.57 3.17 -26.62
CA PRO A 76 18.14 2.95 -28.00
C PRO A 76 16.76 2.25 -28.07
N ASP A 77 15.89 2.68 -28.99
CA ASP A 77 14.50 2.23 -29.10
C ASP A 77 14.39 0.70 -29.23
N ASP A 78 15.32 0.07 -29.95
CA ASP A 78 15.37 -1.38 -30.17
C ASP A 78 15.73 -2.16 -28.89
N GLN A 79 16.37 -1.53 -27.91
CA GLN A 79 16.77 -2.11 -26.64
C GLN A 79 15.78 -1.77 -25.50
N PHE A 80 14.94 -0.75 -25.65
CA PHE A 80 14.08 -0.21 -24.60
C PHE A 80 13.20 -1.27 -23.95
N ASN A 81 12.51 -2.10 -24.75
CA ASN A 81 11.68 -3.18 -24.25
C ASN A 81 12.48 -4.23 -23.44
N GLY A 82 13.76 -4.41 -23.75
CA GLY A 82 14.66 -5.28 -22.98
C GLY A 82 14.91 -4.75 -21.55
N PHE A 83 15.16 -3.45 -21.43
CA PHE A 83 15.33 -2.79 -20.12
C PHE A 83 14.04 -2.81 -19.30
N VAL A 84 12.89 -2.51 -19.92
CA VAL A 84 11.59 -2.60 -19.24
C VAL A 84 11.33 -4.03 -18.76
N LYS A 85 11.64 -5.05 -19.58
CA LYS A 85 11.51 -6.45 -19.19
C LYS A 85 12.35 -6.80 -17.96
N GLY A 86 13.62 -6.40 -17.94
CA GLY A 86 14.51 -6.61 -16.79
C GLY A 86 13.96 -5.96 -15.53
N PHE A 87 13.53 -4.70 -15.64
CA PHE A 87 12.91 -3.96 -14.55
C PHE A 87 11.64 -4.66 -13.99
N LEU A 88 10.74 -5.12 -14.86
CA LEU A 88 9.52 -5.82 -14.43
C LEU A 88 9.82 -7.17 -13.76
N ILE A 89 10.85 -7.89 -14.20
CA ILE A 89 11.28 -9.14 -13.56
C ILE A 89 11.76 -8.84 -12.13
N ASP A 90 12.62 -7.85 -11.94
CA ASP A 90 13.13 -7.44 -10.62
C ASP A 90 11.98 -7.03 -9.67
N LEU A 91 11.02 -6.22 -10.15
CA LEU A 91 9.85 -5.86 -9.36
C LEU A 91 9.03 -7.07 -8.92
N ARG A 92 8.81 -8.03 -9.80
CA ARG A 92 8.03 -9.25 -9.47
C ARG A 92 8.74 -10.12 -8.45
N GLU A 93 10.05 -10.30 -8.60
CA GLU A 93 10.86 -11.09 -7.65
C GLU A 93 10.83 -10.46 -6.26
N ARG A 94 10.98 -9.13 -6.18
CA ARG A 94 10.89 -8.39 -4.92
C ARG A 94 9.51 -8.51 -4.29
N GLU A 95 8.44 -8.28 -5.05
CA GLU A 95 7.08 -8.33 -4.54
C GLU A 95 6.68 -9.74 -4.08
N ALA A 96 7.10 -10.77 -4.80
CA ALA A 96 6.88 -12.18 -4.42
C ALA A 96 7.61 -12.55 -3.11
N ALA A 97 8.81 -11.99 -2.88
CA ALA A 97 9.59 -12.27 -1.68
C ALA A 97 9.16 -11.42 -0.47
N ALA A 98 8.51 -10.27 -0.69
CA ALA A 98 8.21 -9.28 0.35
C ALA A 98 7.34 -9.83 1.49
N PRO A 99 6.22 -10.56 1.26
CA PRO A 99 5.36 -11.02 2.36
C PRO A 99 6.09 -11.89 3.39
N GLY A 100 6.94 -12.80 2.92
CA GLY A 100 7.72 -13.68 3.81
C GLY A 100 8.74 -12.92 4.65
N LYS A 101 9.42 -11.93 4.05
CA LYS A 101 10.39 -11.08 4.76
C LYS A 101 9.70 -10.17 5.78
N ILE A 102 8.57 -9.54 5.40
CA ILE A 102 7.79 -8.67 6.28
C ILE A 102 7.27 -9.47 7.48
N ALA A 103 6.68 -10.64 7.23
CA ALA A 103 6.19 -11.52 8.28
C ALA A 103 7.31 -11.96 9.25
N LYS A 104 8.50 -12.24 8.73
CA LYS A 104 9.68 -12.54 9.56
C LYS A 104 10.07 -11.34 10.42
N ASN A 105 10.22 -10.15 9.81
CA ASN A 105 10.60 -8.93 10.51
C ASN A 105 9.59 -8.56 11.61
N LEU A 106 8.28 -8.78 11.36
CA LEU A 106 7.24 -8.59 12.36
C LEU A 106 7.42 -9.54 13.55
N ARG A 107 7.59 -10.85 13.32
CA ARG A 107 7.78 -11.84 14.39
C ARG A 107 9.06 -11.63 15.20
N ASP A 108 10.10 -11.13 14.56
CA ASP A 108 11.36 -10.82 15.25
C ASP A 108 11.21 -9.60 16.16
N ALA A 109 10.39 -8.60 15.76
CA ALA A 109 10.20 -7.36 16.50
C ALA A 109 9.06 -7.42 17.54
N TYR A 110 7.99 -8.20 17.30
CA TYR A 110 6.78 -8.22 18.13
C TYR A 110 6.28 -9.65 18.39
N LYS A 111 5.80 -9.88 19.62
CA LYS A 111 5.15 -11.16 20.04
C LYS A 111 3.83 -10.85 20.73
N PRO A 112 2.81 -10.35 20.01
CA PRO A 112 1.56 -9.95 20.61
C PRO A 112 0.68 -11.17 20.97
N GLY A 113 -0.03 -11.10 22.09
CA GLY A 113 -1.16 -11.97 22.41
C GLY A 113 -2.49 -11.45 21.88
N ARG A 114 -2.58 -10.10 21.68
CA ARG A 114 -3.77 -9.42 21.16
C ARG A 114 -3.39 -8.38 20.12
N VAL A 115 -4.03 -8.45 18.94
CA VAL A 115 -3.81 -7.51 17.84
C VAL A 115 -5.12 -6.84 17.45
N VAL A 116 -5.06 -5.53 17.21
CA VAL A 116 -6.14 -4.77 16.56
C VAL A 116 -5.71 -4.47 15.13
N THR A 117 -6.60 -4.68 14.17
CA THR A 117 -6.39 -4.36 12.76
C THR A 117 -7.66 -3.81 12.11
N LEU A 118 -7.52 -3.31 10.88
CA LEU A 118 -8.64 -2.86 10.05
C LEU A 118 -8.43 -3.24 8.59
N SER A 119 -9.53 -3.22 7.84
CA SER A 119 -9.55 -3.42 6.39
C SER A 119 -9.09 -4.82 5.96
N TYR A 120 -8.93 -5.00 4.66
CA TYR A 120 -8.33 -6.18 4.05
C TYR A 120 -7.03 -5.79 3.34
N SER A 121 -5.93 -6.34 3.81
CA SER A 121 -4.60 -6.15 3.21
C SER A 121 -3.90 -7.49 3.10
N GLY A 122 -3.44 -7.86 1.91
CA GLY A 122 -2.69 -9.10 1.71
C GLY A 122 -1.41 -9.16 2.56
N THR A 123 -0.73 -8.02 2.76
CA THR A 123 0.47 -7.94 3.60
C THR A 123 0.13 -8.12 5.09
N VAL A 124 -0.93 -7.46 5.58
CA VAL A 124 -1.42 -7.66 6.96
C VAL A 124 -1.86 -9.10 7.16
N MET A 125 -2.63 -9.65 6.21
CA MET A 125 -3.11 -11.02 6.29
C MET A 125 -1.94 -12.02 6.38
N SER A 126 -0.96 -11.95 5.47
CA SER A 126 0.21 -12.85 5.52
C SER A 126 1.03 -12.67 6.81
N SER A 127 1.07 -11.46 7.34
CA SER A 127 1.73 -11.14 8.62
C SER A 127 0.99 -11.79 9.79
N LEU A 128 -0.34 -11.61 9.89
CA LEU A 128 -1.18 -12.21 10.94
C LEU A 128 -1.16 -13.74 10.90
N LEU A 129 -1.30 -14.33 9.72
CA LEU A 129 -1.24 -15.79 9.54
C LEU A 129 0.10 -16.42 9.94
N SER A 130 1.16 -15.61 10.02
CA SER A 130 2.49 -16.03 10.48
C SER A 130 2.67 -16.01 12.01
N LEU A 131 1.74 -15.39 12.74
CA LEU A 131 1.73 -15.30 14.20
C LEU A 131 1.06 -16.53 14.84
N PRO A 132 1.23 -16.77 16.15
CA PRO A 132 0.60 -17.89 16.83
C PRO A 132 -0.94 -17.88 16.71
N LYS A 133 -1.56 -19.05 16.57
CA LYS A 133 -3.02 -19.17 16.34
C LYS A 133 -3.87 -18.91 17.57
N ASP A 134 -3.29 -18.99 18.76
CA ASP A 134 -3.92 -18.65 20.04
C ASP A 134 -3.99 -17.13 20.29
N MET A 135 -3.41 -16.33 19.40
CA MET A 135 -3.52 -14.88 19.44
C MET A 135 -4.95 -14.42 19.13
N GLU A 136 -5.44 -13.44 19.91
CA GLU A 136 -6.72 -12.79 19.68
C GLU A 136 -6.58 -11.64 18.67
N VAL A 137 -7.44 -11.60 17.66
CA VAL A 137 -7.45 -10.53 16.65
C VAL A 137 -8.78 -9.79 16.68
N THR A 138 -8.75 -8.51 17.01
CA THR A 138 -9.88 -7.59 16.82
C THR A 138 -9.78 -6.96 15.44
N VAL A 139 -10.81 -7.13 14.62
CA VAL A 139 -10.88 -6.62 13.25
C VAL A 139 -11.97 -5.56 13.16
N ALA A 140 -11.64 -4.36 12.69
CA ALA A 140 -12.62 -3.32 12.38
C ALA A 140 -13.46 -3.71 11.15
N GLU A 141 -14.75 -3.37 11.13
CA GLU A 141 -15.66 -3.60 9.98
C GLU A 141 -15.18 -2.90 8.72
N SER A 142 -14.59 -1.71 8.87
CA SER A 142 -13.94 -0.93 7.80
C SER A 142 -14.89 -0.40 6.74
N LEU A 143 -15.92 0.34 7.20
CA LEU A 143 -16.81 1.06 6.29
C LEU A 143 -16.04 2.15 5.49
N PRO A 144 -16.53 2.55 4.31
CA PRO A 144 -17.84 2.19 3.73
C PRO A 144 -17.89 0.82 3.02
N MET A 145 -16.78 0.14 2.76
CA MET A 145 -16.74 -1.07 1.95
C MET A 145 -16.97 -2.36 2.76
N GLY A 146 -16.69 -2.33 4.09
CA GLY A 146 -16.95 -3.46 4.98
C GLY A 146 -15.96 -4.63 4.82
N GLU A 147 -14.79 -4.40 4.24
CA GLU A 147 -13.81 -5.45 3.90
C GLU A 147 -13.19 -6.13 5.12
N GLY A 148 -13.33 -5.56 6.32
CA GLY A 148 -12.90 -6.20 7.57
C GLY A 148 -13.60 -7.54 7.82
N ALA A 149 -14.82 -7.72 7.31
CA ALA A 149 -15.53 -9.00 7.42
C ALA A 149 -14.79 -10.12 6.67
N ALA A 150 -14.22 -9.84 5.49
CA ALA A 150 -13.41 -10.80 4.74
C ALA A 150 -12.13 -11.16 5.50
N THR A 151 -11.46 -10.17 6.11
CA THR A 151 -10.28 -10.38 6.97
C THR A 151 -10.62 -11.29 8.16
N CYS A 152 -11.69 -10.99 8.87
CA CYS A 152 -12.13 -11.78 10.03
C CYS A 152 -12.46 -13.22 9.62
N SER A 153 -13.24 -13.42 8.56
CA SER A 153 -13.60 -14.75 8.04
C SER A 153 -12.37 -15.57 7.65
N LYS A 154 -11.39 -14.95 7.00
CA LYS A 154 -10.15 -15.63 6.59
C LYS A 154 -9.32 -16.07 7.79
N LEU A 155 -9.18 -15.22 8.81
CA LEU A 155 -8.48 -15.56 10.06
C LEU A 155 -9.16 -16.72 10.79
N ILE A 156 -10.48 -16.69 10.93
CA ILE A 156 -11.26 -17.78 11.56
C ILE A 156 -11.07 -19.09 10.77
N SER A 157 -11.15 -19.04 9.43
CA SER A 157 -10.99 -20.23 8.60
C SER A 157 -9.58 -20.85 8.68
N ASP A 158 -8.57 -20.06 9.06
CA ASP A 158 -7.19 -20.51 9.31
C ASP A 158 -6.98 -20.99 10.77
N GLY A 159 -7.98 -20.84 11.63
CA GLY A 159 -7.95 -21.29 13.01
C GLY A 159 -7.45 -20.25 14.02
N HIS A 160 -7.43 -18.96 13.66
CA HIS A 160 -7.16 -17.86 14.59
C HIS A 160 -8.42 -17.43 15.33
N HIS A 161 -8.25 -16.88 16.54
CA HIS A 161 -9.34 -16.27 17.32
C HIS A 161 -9.56 -14.83 16.83
N ALA A 162 -10.47 -14.63 15.88
CA ALA A 162 -10.78 -13.31 15.34
C ALA A 162 -12.22 -12.88 15.66
N THR A 163 -12.40 -11.61 15.98
CA THR A 163 -13.71 -11.00 16.26
C THR A 163 -13.87 -9.71 15.47
N LEU A 164 -15.00 -9.57 14.77
CA LEU A 164 -15.36 -8.38 14.02
C LEU A 164 -16.03 -7.36 14.94
N PHE A 165 -15.57 -6.12 14.91
CA PHE A 165 -16.13 -5.00 15.66
C PHE A 165 -16.62 -3.89 14.72
N ARG A 166 -17.66 -3.17 15.14
CA ARG A 166 -18.05 -1.92 14.47
C ARG A 166 -16.94 -0.89 14.60
N ASP A 167 -16.68 -0.11 13.57
CA ASP A 167 -15.56 0.84 13.51
C ASP A 167 -15.54 1.80 14.72
N SER A 168 -16.69 2.27 15.16
CA SER A 168 -16.82 3.16 16.34
C SER A 168 -16.42 2.51 17.67
N MET A 169 -16.37 1.20 17.75
CA MET A 169 -16.01 0.45 18.98
C MET A 169 -14.51 0.13 19.02
N VAL A 170 -13.86 0.01 17.86
CA VAL A 170 -12.47 -0.51 17.77
C VAL A 170 -11.46 0.34 18.54
N PRO A 171 -11.55 1.69 18.58
CA PRO A 171 -10.63 2.49 19.40
C PRO A 171 -10.61 2.10 20.88
N SER A 172 -11.72 1.67 21.46
CA SER A 172 -11.77 1.20 22.86
C SER A 172 -11.09 -0.16 23.08
N GLU A 173 -10.95 -0.97 22.03
CA GLU A 173 -10.25 -2.25 22.09
C GLU A 173 -8.71 -2.08 22.00
N VAL A 174 -8.24 -0.95 21.47
CA VAL A 174 -6.80 -0.65 21.36
C VAL A 174 -6.11 -0.66 22.74
N ALA A 175 -6.77 -0.16 23.78
CA ALA A 175 -6.22 -0.17 25.14
C ALA A 175 -5.94 -1.57 25.69
N LYS A 176 -6.65 -2.59 25.20
CA LYS A 176 -6.53 -4.00 25.59
C LYS A 176 -5.55 -4.77 24.70
N ALA A 177 -5.15 -4.19 23.56
CA ALA A 177 -4.26 -4.82 22.61
C ALA A 177 -2.78 -4.70 23.04
N ASP A 178 -1.95 -5.59 22.51
CA ASP A 178 -0.50 -5.51 22.61
C ASP A 178 0.08 -4.80 21.38
N LEU A 179 -0.65 -4.82 20.26
CA LEU A 179 -0.22 -4.28 18.97
C LEU A 179 -1.41 -3.82 18.16
N VAL A 180 -1.31 -2.63 17.56
CA VAL A 180 -2.14 -2.22 16.44
C VAL A 180 -1.36 -2.43 15.15
N LEU A 181 -1.87 -3.28 14.24
CA LEU A 181 -1.21 -3.67 13.01
C LEU A 181 -2.05 -3.26 11.81
N VAL A 182 -1.53 -2.43 10.94
CA VAL A 182 -2.23 -1.95 9.75
C VAL A 182 -1.39 -2.13 8.49
N GLY A 183 -2.04 -2.12 7.32
CA GLY A 183 -1.37 -2.05 6.03
C GLY A 183 -1.03 -0.62 5.63
N ALA A 184 -0.57 -0.48 4.38
CA ALA A 184 -0.44 0.80 3.71
C ALA A 184 -0.70 0.66 2.21
N ASP A 185 -1.27 1.69 1.60
CA ASP A 185 -1.37 1.89 0.15
C ASP A 185 -0.25 2.79 -0.36
N GLY A 186 0.33 3.57 0.53
CA GLY A 186 1.53 4.36 0.33
C GLY A 186 2.12 4.82 1.65
N VAL A 187 3.43 5.02 1.68
CA VAL A 187 4.15 5.65 2.80
C VAL A 187 4.98 6.79 2.24
N CYS A 188 4.67 8.01 2.64
CA CYS A 188 5.35 9.23 2.23
C CYS A 188 5.82 10.02 3.47
N PRO A 189 6.64 11.08 3.32
CA PRO A 189 7.10 11.88 4.47
C PRO A 189 5.98 12.48 5.32
N GLU A 190 4.80 12.69 4.74
CA GLU A 190 3.62 13.21 5.40
C GLU A 190 2.91 12.16 6.26
N GLY A 191 3.03 10.86 5.91
CA GLY A 191 2.37 9.80 6.66
C GLY A 191 2.19 8.48 5.92
N VAL A 192 1.48 7.58 6.58
CA VAL A 192 0.98 6.32 6.02
C VAL A 192 -0.39 6.57 5.41
N VAL A 193 -0.52 6.33 4.11
CA VAL A 193 -1.81 6.33 3.40
C VAL A 193 -2.41 4.94 3.53
N ASN A 194 -3.58 4.86 4.13
CA ASN A 194 -4.30 3.62 4.31
C ASN A 194 -5.80 3.89 4.45
N LYS A 195 -6.60 2.84 4.60
CA LYS A 195 -8.04 2.88 4.83
C LYS A 195 -8.42 3.88 5.92
N VAL A 196 -9.52 4.62 5.69
CA VAL A 196 -10.13 5.50 6.70
C VAL A 196 -10.41 4.72 7.99
N GLY A 197 -10.14 5.35 9.15
CA GLY A 197 -10.14 4.72 10.48
C GLY A 197 -8.74 4.44 11.02
N THR A 198 -7.72 4.41 10.16
CA THR A 198 -6.30 4.23 10.53
C THR A 198 -5.81 5.31 11.49
N MET A 199 -6.14 6.58 11.23
CA MET A 199 -5.82 7.71 12.10
C MET A 199 -6.45 7.56 13.48
N SER A 200 -7.71 7.12 13.55
CA SER A 200 -8.40 6.91 14.82
C SER A 200 -7.72 5.84 15.67
N LEU A 201 -7.27 4.75 15.04
CA LEU A 201 -6.51 3.68 15.72
C LEU A 201 -5.13 4.16 16.16
N ALA A 202 -4.44 4.97 15.36
CA ALA A 202 -3.13 5.52 15.72
C ALA A 202 -3.23 6.48 16.91
N LEU A 203 -4.26 7.33 16.96
CA LEU A 203 -4.53 8.22 18.09
C LEU A 203 -4.87 7.44 19.36
N ALA A 204 -5.72 6.41 19.25
CA ALA A 204 -6.06 5.53 20.38
C ALA A 204 -4.83 4.75 20.89
N ALA A 205 -3.96 4.30 19.98
CA ALA A 205 -2.72 3.63 20.32
C ALA A 205 -1.77 4.54 21.09
N ARG A 206 -1.59 5.78 20.61
CA ARG A 206 -0.77 6.79 21.30
C ARG A 206 -1.30 7.10 22.70
N ASP A 207 -2.62 7.33 22.83
CA ASP A 207 -3.27 7.62 24.11
C ASP A 207 -3.12 6.48 25.11
N SER A 208 -3.22 5.23 24.63
CA SER A 208 -3.10 4.01 25.43
C SER A 208 -1.65 3.53 25.62
N GLY A 209 -0.66 4.21 25.05
CA GLY A 209 0.75 3.78 25.10
C GLY A 209 1.02 2.45 24.37
N LYS A 210 0.24 2.13 23.32
CA LYS A 210 0.35 0.89 22.55
C LYS A 210 1.12 1.11 21.25
N PRO A 211 1.92 0.13 20.79
CA PRO A 211 2.61 0.24 19.51
C PRO A 211 1.60 0.24 18.36
N PHE A 212 1.75 1.22 17.46
CA PHE A 212 1.04 1.31 16.19
C PHE A 212 2.02 1.04 15.05
N VAL A 213 1.82 -0.07 14.34
CA VAL A 213 2.75 -0.59 13.34
C VAL A 213 2.09 -0.70 11.98
N ALA A 214 2.74 -0.12 10.96
CA ALA A 214 2.36 -0.31 9.57
C ALA A 214 3.25 -1.36 8.90
N VAL A 215 2.66 -2.27 8.13
CA VAL A 215 3.38 -3.28 7.34
C VAL A 215 3.12 -3.10 5.86
N CYS A 216 4.17 -3.03 5.06
CA CYS A 216 4.06 -2.89 3.61
C CYS A 216 5.34 -3.34 2.90
N SER A 217 5.25 -3.69 1.60
CA SER A 217 6.44 -3.85 0.77
C SER A 217 7.10 -2.49 0.48
N THR A 218 8.40 -2.52 0.16
CA THR A 218 9.13 -1.31 -0.23
C THR A 218 8.58 -0.66 -1.49
N SER A 219 7.80 -1.38 -2.32
CA SER A 219 7.08 -0.82 -3.47
C SER A 219 6.08 0.28 -3.09
N LYS A 220 5.67 0.35 -1.81
CA LYS A 220 4.75 1.35 -1.28
C LYS A 220 5.44 2.58 -0.69
N LEU A 221 6.76 2.60 -0.61
CA LEU A 221 7.54 3.76 -0.18
C LEU A 221 7.66 4.75 -1.33
N ILE A 222 7.29 6.00 -1.11
CA ILE A 222 7.35 7.04 -2.13
C ILE A 222 7.66 8.42 -1.52
N PRO A 223 8.61 9.16 -2.11
CA PRO A 223 8.98 10.48 -1.58
C PRO A 223 7.90 11.55 -1.73
N VAL A 224 7.04 11.43 -2.73
CA VAL A 224 5.92 12.34 -3.01
C VAL A 224 4.71 11.52 -3.40
N LEU A 225 3.60 11.70 -2.70
CA LEU A 225 2.33 11.05 -3.01
C LEU A 225 1.21 12.09 -3.06
N GLU A 226 0.44 12.06 -4.13
CA GLU A 226 -0.78 12.84 -4.23
C GLU A 226 -1.96 11.98 -3.78
N MET A 227 -2.85 12.55 -2.97
CA MET A 227 -4.10 11.89 -2.63
C MET A 227 -5.10 12.06 -3.76
N ASP A 228 -5.82 10.99 -4.07
CA ASP A 228 -7.00 11.11 -4.90
C ASP A 228 -8.01 12.05 -4.23
N ALA A 229 -8.69 12.88 -5.03
CA ALA A 229 -9.76 13.71 -4.50
C ALA A 229 -10.79 12.81 -3.81
N MET A 230 -11.34 13.28 -2.69
CA MET A 230 -12.44 12.59 -1.99
C MET A 230 -13.66 12.58 -2.92
N GLU A 231 -13.68 11.62 -3.83
CA GLU A 231 -14.82 11.38 -4.71
C GLU A 231 -15.62 10.23 -4.11
N GLY A 232 -16.71 10.57 -3.50
CA GLY A 232 -17.66 9.60 -3.04
C GLY A 232 -18.60 10.21 -2.01
N GLY A 233 -19.84 9.91 -2.20
CA GLY A 233 -20.88 10.19 -1.25
C GLY A 233 -22.05 9.32 -1.65
N SER A 234 -22.59 8.60 -0.68
CA SER A 234 -23.88 7.94 -0.82
C SER A 234 -25.00 8.90 -0.44
N VAL A 235 -26.21 8.53 -0.79
CA VAL A 235 -27.41 9.21 -0.29
C VAL A 235 -28.16 8.20 0.58
N ILE A 236 -28.28 8.48 1.87
CA ILE A 236 -29.04 7.69 2.82
C ILE A 236 -30.23 8.52 3.25
N ASP A 237 -31.44 8.05 2.98
CA ASP A 237 -32.70 8.72 3.33
C ASP A 237 -32.76 10.20 2.89
N GLY A 238 -32.25 10.51 1.69
CA GLY A 238 -32.17 11.85 1.12
C GLY A 238 -31.01 12.71 1.66
N MET A 239 -30.23 12.23 2.59
CA MET A 239 -29.06 12.92 3.15
C MET A 239 -27.81 12.59 2.34
N LYS A 240 -27.02 13.62 2.00
CA LYS A 240 -25.68 13.43 1.39
C LYS A 240 -24.71 12.94 2.46
N VAL A 241 -24.16 11.76 2.28
CA VAL A 241 -23.10 11.19 3.11
C VAL A 241 -21.76 11.46 2.41
N ARG A 242 -20.80 12.07 3.10
CA ARG A 242 -19.42 12.22 2.63
C ARG A 242 -18.62 11.00 3.06
N GLU A 243 -18.01 10.33 2.11
CA GLU A 243 -17.21 9.14 2.34
C GLU A 243 -15.79 9.33 1.82
N ALA A 244 -14.81 8.88 2.58
CA ALA A 244 -13.42 8.74 2.16
C ALA A 244 -13.05 7.25 2.23
N VAL A 245 -12.26 6.77 1.28
CA VAL A 245 -11.72 5.41 1.33
C VAL A 245 -10.37 5.40 2.03
N PHE A 246 -9.55 6.40 1.75
CA PHE A 246 -8.18 6.53 2.29
C PHE A 246 -8.01 7.81 3.06
N GLU A 247 -7.08 7.76 4.02
CA GLU A 247 -6.61 8.92 4.79
C GLU A 247 -5.11 8.84 5.01
N ILE A 248 -4.49 9.94 5.45
CA ILE A 248 -3.07 9.99 5.81
C ILE A 248 -2.95 10.00 7.33
N THR A 249 -2.20 9.03 7.87
CA THR A 249 -1.82 8.98 9.28
C THR A 249 -0.38 9.47 9.42
N PRO A 250 -0.11 10.59 10.14
CA PRO A 250 1.22 11.14 10.29
C PRO A 250 2.25 10.13 10.85
N LEU A 251 3.49 10.15 10.32
CA LEU A 251 4.55 9.22 10.76
C LEU A 251 4.93 9.39 12.24
N GLU A 252 4.68 10.53 12.85
CA GLU A 252 4.86 10.75 14.29
C GLU A 252 3.90 9.95 15.18
N LEU A 253 2.82 9.41 14.62
CA LEU A 253 1.90 8.48 15.30
C LEU A 253 2.28 7.02 15.07
N VAL A 254 3.23 6.74 14.19
CA VAL A 254 3.63 5.40 13.79
C VAL A 254 4.85 4.96 14.58
N THR A 255 4.69 3.93 15.41
CA THR A 255 5.80 3.37 16.21
C THR A 255 6.84 2.75 15.28
N ALA A 256 6.40 1.98 14.29
CA ALA A 256 7.29 1.38 13.30
C ALA A 256 6.60 1.17 11.95
N VAL A 257 7.39 1.27 10.88
CA VAL A 257 7.05 0.77 9.55
C VAL A 257 7.92 -0.45 9.29
N ILE A 258 7.29 -1.60 9.08
CA ILE A 258 7.97 -2.88 8.79
C ILE A 258 7.85 -3.16 7.29
N THR A 259 9.00 -3.31 6.66
CA THR A 259 9.10 -3.62 5.24
C THR A 259 9.86 -4.93 4.99
N ASP A 260 9.97 -5.33 3.74
CA ASP A 260 10.86 -6.43 3.30
C ASP A 260 12.36 -6.12 3.48
N GLU A 261 12.73 -4.85 3.73
CA GLU A 261 14.11 -4.43 4.04
C GLU A 261 14.41 -4.33 5.53
N GLY A 262 13.39 -4.35 6.40
CA GLY A 262 13.57 -4.27 7.85
C GLY A 262 12.52 -3.43 8.56
N VAL A 263 12.87 -3.01 9.76
CA VAL A 263 12.02 -2.23 10.69
C VAL A 263 12.63 -0.85 10.86
N LEU A 264 11.85 0.19 10.59
CA LEU A 264 12.22 1.58 10.87
C LEU A 264 11.15 2.23 11.73
N SER A 265 11.55 3.06 12.70
CA SER A 265 10.60 3.93 13.39
C SER A 265 9.95 4.92 12.41
N GLY A 266 8.81 5.49 12.78
CA GLY A 266 8.16 6.51 11.94
C GLY A 266 9.09 7.70 11.62
N GLU A 267 9.91 8.11 12.59
CA GLU A 267 10.90 9.19 12.40
C GLU A 267 12.02 8.80 11.42
N GLU A 268 12.59 7.59 11.56
CA GLU A 268 13.62 7.09 10.64
C GLU A 268 13.06 6.93 9.21
N MET A 269 11.85 6.42 9.08
CA MET A 269 11.17 6.32 7.79
C MET A 269 10.97 7.69 7.16
N ARG A 270 10.53 8.69 7.94
CA ARG A 270 10.38 10.06 7.46
C ARG A 270 11.70 10.65 6.97
N LYS A 271 12.80 10.46 7.72
CA LYS A 271 14.13 10.93 7.33
C LYS A 271 14.60 10.27 6.02
N ARG A 272 14.39 8.96 5.87
CA ARG A 272 14.68 8.22 4.64
C ARG A 272 13.95 8.83 3.43
N LEU A 273 12.64 8.98 3.54
CA LEU A 273 11.79 9.47 2.44
C LEU A 273 12.07 10.94 2.09
N LEU A 274 12.41 11.79 3.07
CA LEU A 274 12.84 13.17 2.82
C LEU A 274 14.17 13.23 2.07
N LYS A 275 15.11 12.34 2.38
CA LYS A 275 16.37 12.22 1.66
C LYS A 275 16.12 11.81 0.19
N ASP A 276 15.23 10.82 -0.03
CA ASP A 276 14.86 10.38 -1.37
C ASP A 276 14.18 11.51 -2.17
N ARG A 277 13.30 12.29 -1.54
CA ARG A 277 12.68 13.50 -2.13
C ARG A 277 13.72 14.55 -2.55
N SER A 278 14.75 14.75 -1.76
CA SER A 278 15.82 15.70 -2.08
C SER A 278 16.65 15.24 -3.27
N ASN A 279 16.93 13.95 -3.36
CA ASN A 279 17.67 13.35 -4.47
C ASN A 279 16.90 13.46 -5.79
N MET A 280 15.56 13.29 -5.79
CA MET A 280 14.72 13.48 -6.97
C MET A 280 14.82 14.92 -7.53
N LYS A 281 14.73 15.94 -6.67
CA LYS A 281 14.83 17.35 -7.09
C LYS A 281 16.19 17.69 -7.71
N VAL A 282 17.29 17.10 -7.24
CA VAL A 282 18.62 17.30 -7.81
C VAL A 282 18.70 16.69 -9.22
N THR A 283 18.11 15.53 -9.44
CA THR A 283 18.10 14.86 -10.75
C THR A 283 17.26 15.64 -11.77
N GLU A 284 16.12 16.20 -11.38
CA GLU A 284 15.28 17.05 -12.25
C GLU A 284 15.99 18.35 -12.65
N CYS A 285 16.78 18.96 -11.75
CA CYS A 285 17.51 20.19 -12.00
C CYS A 285 18.76 19.99 -12.89
N GLN A 286 19.30 18.76 -12.96
CA GLN A 286 20.45 18.43 -13.82
C GLN A 286 20.03 18.03 -15.25
N SER A 287 18.74 17.82 -15.49
CA SER A 287 18.17 17.48 -16.80
C SER A 287 17.54 18.68 -17.54
N CYS A 288 17.66 19.89 -16.99
CA CYS A 288 17.42 21.19 -17.65
C CYS A 288 18.74 21.81 -18.10
#